data_ca97b64763f3886d3bd40891835b32ab
#
_entry.id   ca97b64763f3886d3bd40891835b32ab
#
_cell.length_a   1.000
_cell.length_b   1.000
_cell.length_c   1.000
_cell.angle_alpha   90.00
_cell.angle_beta   90.00
_cell.angle_gamma   90.00
#
_symmetry.space_group_name_H-M   'P 1'
#
loop_
_entity.id
_entity.type
_entity.pdbx_description
1 polymer ?
#
loop_
_entity_poly.entity_id
_entity_poly.type
_entity_poly.pdbx_seq_one_letter_code
_entity_poly.pdbx_strand_id
1 'polypeptide(L)'
;LPDWEYKAGVLNRITSVLAFQKSLKRYYISNTYTYGEMIDLARDRVFLEEFADPYIMPLLSPENLVIVCDGAQYKRSEKTQRIVNNKLAQTHLNVCVNSSNEHVSATNCGICTKCLRTMMALDSIDQLDQFRTVFDIRQWKKHAWEYKCLQVYKYNTDGFARDNVDFANKHGKSLPFRPFAYLVVYVNWLVRLPFRVIRKIGTLYKK
;
A
#
# COMPACT_ATOMS: atom_id res chain seq x y z
N LEU A 1 -11.20 20.25 -11.54
CA LEU A 1 -11.88 19.58 -10.42
C LEU A 1 -11.05 18.37 -9.93
N PRO A 2 -9.88 18.62 -9.28
CA PRO A 2 -8.98 17.51 -8.90
C PRO A 2 -9.59 16.56 -7.87
N ASP A 3 -10.52 17.03 -7.04
CA ASP A 3 -11.09 16.26 -5.91
C ASP A 3 -12.16 15.23 -6.30
N TRP A 4 -12.71 15.31 -7.51
CA TRP A 4 -13.77 14.40 -7.94
C TRP A 4 -13.26 12.97 -8.14
N GLU A 5 -12.09 12.79 -8.73
CA GLU A 5 -11.53 11.46 -9.01
C GLU A 5 -11.27 10.68 -7.71
N TYR A 6 -10.83 11.36 -6.66
CA TYR A 6 -10.61 10.75 -5.34
C TYR A 6 -11.92 10.45 -4.60
N LYS A 7 -12.91 11.32 -4.69
CA LYS A 7 -14.21 11.15 -4.00
C LYS A 7 -15.11 10.10 -4.67
N ALA A 8 -14.89 9.80 -5.93
CA ALA A 8 -15.68 8.83 -6.70
C ALA A 8 -15.10 7.40 -6.70
N GLY A 9 -13.94 7.14 -6.06
CA GLY A 9 -13.25 5.85 -6.16
C GLY A 9 -14.08 4.66 -5.68
N VAL A 10 -14.83 4.82 -4.57
CA VAL A 10 -15.77 3.81 -4.09
C VAL A 10 -16.86 3.53 -5.12
N LEU A 11 -17.49 4.59 -5.62
CA LEU A 11 -18.58 4.48 -6.60
C LEU A 11 -18.09 3.85 -7.90
N ASN A 12 -16.91 4.20 -8.39
CA ASN A 12 -16.33 3.62 -9.62
C ASN A 12 -16.10 2.10 -9.46
N ARG A 13 -15.58 1.68 -8.32
CA ARG A 13 -15.38 0.24 -8.03
C ARG A 13 -16.70 -0.51 -7.98
N ILE A 14 -17.69 0.04 -7.28
CA ILE A 14 -19.01 -0.59 -7.15
C ILE A 14 -19.78 -0.60 -8.45
N THR A 15 -19.75 0.46 -9.26
CA THR A 15 -20.41 0.51 -10.56
C THR A 15 -19.98 -0.64 -11.46
N SER A 16 -18.67 -0.92 -11.52
CA SER A 16 -18.14 -2.05 -12.28
C SER A 16 -18.67 -3.39 -11.79
N VAL A 17 -18.80 -3.57 -10.47
CA VAL A 17 -19.31 -4.80 -9.86
C VAL A 17 -20.81 -4.95 -10.09
N LEU A 18 -21.57 -3.87 -9.95
CA LEU A 18 -23.03 -3.86 -10.19
C LEU A 18 -23.39 -4.21 -11.64
N ALA A 19 -22.52 -3.89 -12.61
CA ALA A 19 -22.73 -4.34 -13.99
C ALA A 19 -22.81 -5.86 -14.13
N PHE A 20 -22.17 -6.61 -13.22
CA PHE A 20 -22.15 -8.06 -13.19
C PHE A 20 -23.08 -8.67 -12.12
N GLN A 21 -23.99 -7.90 -11.50
CA GLN A 21 -24.83 -8.34 -10.40
C GLN A 21 -25.69 -9.59 -10.69
N LYS A 22 -26.04 -9.83 -11.97
CA LYS A 22 -26.78 -11.02 -12.39
C LYS A 22 -25.93 -12.31 -12.40
N SER A 23 -24.61 -12.16 -12.51
CA SER A 23 -23.65 -13.26 -12.61
C SER A 23 -22.89 -13.50 -11.30
N LEU A 24 -22.90 -12.54 -10.38
CA LEU A 24 -22.18 -12.59 -9.12
C LEU A 24 -23.19 -12.64 -7.96
N LYS A 25 -22.96 -13.56 -7.02
CA LYS A 25 -23.74 -13.63 -5.77
C LYS A 25 -23.10 -12.85 -4.63
N ARG A 26 -21.76 -12.72 -4.66
CA ARG A 26 -21.02 -12.07 -3.60
C ARG A 26 -19.74 -11.45 -4.14
N TYR A 27 -19.44 -10.23 -3.66
CA TYR A 27 -18.22 -9.51 -3.98
C TYR A 27 -17.51 -9.12 -2.69
N TYR A 28 -16.24 -9.49 -2.57
CA TYR A 28 -15.39 -9.11 -1.45
C TYR A 28 -14.40 -8.04 -1.86
N ILE A 29 -14.31 -7.00 -1.06
CA ILE A 29 -13.30 -5.95 -1.22
C ILE A 29 -12.49 -5.81 0.07
N SER A 30 -11.17 -5.73 -0.05
CA SER A 30 -10.30 -5.53 1.10
C SER A 30 -10.30 -4.06 1.53
N ASN A 31 -10.53 -3.81 2.80
CA ASN A 31 -10.45 -2.47 3.36
C ASN A 31 -8.99 -1.98 3.49
N THR A 32 -8.78 -0.67 3.39
CA THR A 32 -7.47 -0.03 3.52
C THR A 32 -7.11 0.23 4.98
N TYR A 33 -8.05 0.76 5.75
CA TYR A 33 -7.88 1.15 7.14
C TYR A 33 -8.52 0.15 8.10
N THR A 34 -8.03 0.10 9.33
CA THR A 34 -8.72 -0.62 10.40
C THR A 34 -9.90 0.20 10.93
N TYR A 35 -10.83 -0.46 11.62
CA TYR A 35 -11.94 0.24 12.30
C TYR A 35 -11.45 1.32 13.27
N GLY A 36 -10.37 1.05 14.02
CA GLY A 36 -9.76 2.04 14.92
C GLY A 36 -9.20 3.24 14.18
N GLU A 37 -8.42 3.01 13.12
CA GLU A 37 -7.87 4.08 12.28
C GLU A 37 -8.98 4.94 11.66
N MET A 38 -10.10 4.34 11.25
CA MET A 38 -11.25 5.08 10.71
C MET A 38 -11.93 5.97 11.77
N ILE A 39 -12.03 5.49 13.01
CA ILE A 39 -12.56 6.30 14.12
C ILE A 39 -11.64 7.48 14.40
N ASP A 40 -10.33 7.28 14.41
CA ASP A 40 -9.35 8.34 14.63
C ASP A 40 -9.38 9.38 13.48
N LEU A 41 -9.41 8.93 12.22
CA LEU A 41 -9.56 9.79 11.06
C LEU A 41 -10.86 10.61 11.12
N ALA A 42 -11.99 10.01 11.54
CA ALA A 42 -13.26 10.70 11.70
C ALA A 42 -13.20 11.77 12.80
N ARG A 43 -12.56 11.45 13.93
CA ARG A 43 -12.36 12.40 15.04
C ARG A 43 -11.54 13.60 14.60
N ASP A 44 -10.48 13.36 13.81
CA ASP A 44 -9.59 14.38 13.30
C ASP A 44 -10.15 15.10 12.06
N ARG A 45 -11.38 14.77 11.64
CA ARG A 45 -12.07 15.30 10.45
C ARG A 45 -11.28 15.12 9.16
N VAL A 46 -10.47 14.07 9.10
CA VAL A 46 -9.74 13.67 7.89
C VAL A 46 -10.59 12.70 7.09
N PHE A 47 -11.17 13.18 6.00
CA PHE A 47 -12.01 12.36 5.11
C PHE A 47 -11.17 11.90 3.91
N LEU A 48 -10.71 10.67 3.97
CA LEU A 48 -10.03 10.00 2.86
C LEU A 48 -11.04 9.17 2.06
N GLU A 49 -10.75 8.93 0.80
CA GLU A 49 -11.63 8.22 -0.13
C GLU A 49 -12.11 6.86 0.39
N GLU A 50 -11.21 6.11 1.02
CA GLU A 50 -11.46 4.73 1.48
C GLU A 50 -11.89 4.64 2.94
N PHE A 51 -12.11 5.78 3.56
CA PHE A 51 -12.42 5.90 4.98
C PHE A 51 -13.74 5.23 5.35
N ALA A 52 -14.78 5.42 4.55
CA ALA A 52 -16.13 4.96 4.86
C ALA A 52 -16.50 3.61 4.18
N ASP A 53 -15.56 2.98 3.44
CA ASP A 53 -15.81 1.77 2.67
C ASP A 53 -16.56 0.67 3.46
N PRO A 54 -16.15 0.29 4.70
CA PRO A 54 -16.80 -0.77 5.44
C PRO A 54 -18.25 -0.47 5.84
N TYR A 55 -18.60 0.80 5.90
CA TYR A 55 -19.94 1.24 6.27
C TYR A 55 -20.84 1.45 5.05
N ILE A 56 -20.30 2.01 3.97
CA ILE A 56 -21.07 2.38 2.79
C ILE A 56 -21.22 1.19 1.84
N MET A 57 -20.17 0.42 1.60
CA MET A 57 -20.20 -0.64 0.59
C MET A 57 -21.27 -1.70 0.83
N PRO A 58 -21.49 -2.22 2.05
CA PRO A 58 -22.56 -3.17 2.30
C PRO A 58 -23.95 -2.61 1.99
N LEU A 59 -24.16 -1.28 2.21
CA LEU A 59 -25.42 -0.61 1.93
C LEU A 59 -25.73 -0.49 0.42
N LEU A 60 -24.73 -0.65 -0.42
CA LEU A 60 -24.85 -0.65 -1.88
C LEU A 60 -25.15 -2.04 -2.47
N SER A 61 -25.39 -3.04 -1.62
CA SER A 61 -25.76 -4.40 -2.05
C SER A 61 -27.16 -4.41 -2.64
N PRO A 62 -27.36 -4.77 -3.92
CA PRO A 62 -28.67 -5.04 -4.48
C PRO A 62 -29.20 -6.41 -4.04
N GLU A 63 -30.43 -6.77 -4.38
CA GLU A 63 -31.08 -8.01 -3.99
C GLU A 63 -30.27 -9.29 -4.37
N ASN A 64 -29.59 -9.26 -5.50
CA ASN A 64 -28.91 -10.44 -6.06
C ASN A 64 -27.41 -10.49 -5.77
N LEU A 65 -26.81 -9.44 -5.17
CA LEU A 65 -25.38 -9.35 -4.95
C LEU A 65 -25.07 -8.79 -3.57
N VAL A 66 -24.40 -9.57 -2.74
CA VAL A 66 -23.91 -9.13 -1.45
C VAL A 66 -22.51 -8.53 -1.60
N ILE A 67 -22.33 -7.28 -1.21
CA ILE A 67 -21.04 -6.60 -1.20
C ILE A 67 -20.48 -6.63 0.23
N VAL A 68 -19.29 -7.19 0.39
CA VAL A 68 -18.64 -7.36 1.69
C VAL A 68 -17.31 -6.60 1.68
N CYS A 69 -17.18 -5.62 2.58
CA CYS A 69 -15.90 -5.00 2.86
C CYS A 69 -15.20 -5.77 3.98
N ASP A 70 -14.09 -6.46 3.66
CA ASP A 70 -13.42 -7.39 4.56
C ASP A 70 -12.04 -6.89 4.99
N GLY A 71 -11.59 -7.37 6.15
CA GLY A 71 -10.24 -7.15 6.65
C GLY A 71 -10.04 -5.83 7.41
N ALA A 72 -11.12 -5.10 7.79
CA ALA A 72 -11.01 -3.88 8.58
C ALA A 72 -10.56 -4.10 10.04
N GLN A 73 -10.51 -5.34 10.49
CA GLN A 73 -9.97 -5.73 11.81
C GLN A 73 -8.43 -5.81 11.82
N TYR A 74 -7.77 -5.79 10.65
CA TYR A 74 -6.33 -6.00 10.52
C TYR A 74 -5.63 -4.82 9.86
N LYS A 75 -4.45 -4.47 10.38
CA LYS A 75 -3.52 -3.57 9.69
C LYS A 75 -2.98 -4.22 8.41
N ARG A 76 -2.41 -3.43 7.51
CA ARG A 76 -1.93 -3.92 6.22
C ARG A 76 -0.80 -4.95 6.35
N SER A 77 0.12 -4.75 7.28
CA SER A 77 1.18 -5.71 7.60
C SER A 77 0.65 -7.05 8.10
N GLU A 78 -0.39 -7.01 8.95
CA GLU A 78 -1.05 -8.22 9.46
C GLU A 78 -1.83 -8.97 8.36
N LYS A 79 -2.47 -8.24 7.43
CA LYS A 79 -3.07 -8.85 6.23
C LYS A 79 -2.02 -9.57 5.39
N THR A 80 -0.84 -8.97 5.22
CA THR A 80 0.28 -9.59 4.52
C THR A 80 0.73 -10.87 5.23
N GLN A 81 0.83 -10.85 6.55
CA GLN A 81 1.16 -12.04 7.35
C GLN A 81 0.14 -13.17 7.16
N ARG A 82 -1.16 -12.85 7.07
CA ARG A 82 -2.21 -13.87 6.93
C ARG A 82 -2.21 -14.61 5.60
N ILE A 83 -1.66 -14.01 4.56
CA ILE A 83 -1.61 -14.63 3.22
C ILE A 83 -0.32 -15.41 2.95
N VAL A 84 0.66 -15.45 3.87
CA VAL A 84 1.97 -16.06 3.60
C VAL A 84 1.88 -17.54 3.25
N ASN A 85 0.96 -18.28 3.86
CA ASN A 85 0.76 -19.70 3.58
C ASN A 85 -0.18 -19.98 2.40
N ASN A 86 -0.70 -18.95 1.76
CA ASN A 86 -1.60 -19.10 0.61
C ASN A 86 -0.77 -19.23 -0.68
N LYS A 87 -0.82 -20.41 -1.31
CA LYS A 87 -0.08 -20.69 -2.55
C LYS A 87 -0.46 -19.76 -3.71
N LEU A 88 -1.74 -19.38 -3.83
CA LEU A 88 -2.16 -18.43 -4.85
C LEU A 88 -1.56 -17.05 -4.61
N ALA A 89 -1.46 -16.60 -3.34
CA ALA A 89 -0.80 -15.35 -3.03
C ALA A 89 0.71 -15.40 -3.36
N GLN A 90 1.40 -16.50 -3.05
CA GLN A 90 2.82 -16.67 -3.36
C GLN A 90 3.12 -16.60 -4.86
N THR A 91 2.16 -16.96 -5.72
CA THR A 91 2.35 -17.05 -7.19
C THR A 91 1.67 -15.93 -7.97
N HIS A 92 0.64 -15.29 -7.43
CA HIS A 92 -0.20 -14.34 -8.17
C HIS A 92 -0.42 -12.99 -7.47
N LEU A 93 0.16 -12.76 -6.27
CA LEU A 93 -0.02 -11.49 -5.57
C LEU A 93 0.46 -10.33 -6.43
N ASN A 94 -0.44 -9.40 -6.73
CA ASN A 94 -0.13 -8.16 -7.43
C ASN A 94 -0.53 -6.97 -6.55
N VAL A 95 0.47 -6.20 -6.12
CA VAL A 95 0.31 -4.98 -5.31
C VAL A 95 0.83 -3.74 -6.02
N CYS A 96 1.39 -3.92 -7.23
CA CYS A 96 2.10 -2.87 -7.95
C CYS A 96 1.12 -1.84 -8.53
N VAL A 97 1.49 -0.55 -8.44
CA VAL A 97 0.79 0.55 -9.15
C VAL A 97 1.42 0.85 -10.51
N ASN A 98 2.60 0.28 -10.81
CA ASN A 98 3.36 0.48 -12.04
C ASN A 98 3.35 -0.79 -12.91
N SER A 99 2.20 -1.44 -13.03
CA SER A 99 2.03 -2.72 -13.73
C SER A 99 2.36 -2.69 -15.23
N SER A 100 2.57 -1.50 -15.80
CA SER A 100 2.91 -1.30 -17.22
C SER A 100 4.41 -1.33 -17.54
N ASN A 101 5.29 -1.60 -16.58
CA ASN A 101 6.72 -1.68 -16.85
C ASN A 101 7.06 -3.02 -17.52
N GLU A 102 7.15 -3.02 -18.84
CA GLU A 102 7.50 -4.15 -19.71
C GLU A 102 8.88 -4.77 -19.44
N HIS A 103 9.68 -4.16 -18.54
CA HIS A 103 11.07 -4.56 -18.27
C HIS A 103 11.28 -5.31 -16.97
N VAL A 104 10.21 -5.75 -16.28
CA VAL A 104 10.33 -6.39 -14.98
C VAL A 104 10.06 -7.88 -15.09
N SER A 105 11.01 -8.69 -14.63
CA SER A 105 10.96 -10.15 -14.64
C SER A 105 9.89 -10.75 -13.71
N ALA A 106 9.21 -9.92 -12.91
CA ALA A 106 8.20 -10.32 -11.94
C ALA A 106 6.94 -9.47 -12.06
N THR A 107 5.81 -9.98 -11.58
CA THR A 107 4.50 -9.31 -11.58
C THR A 107 4.53 -7.93 -10.90
N ASN A 108 5.41 -7.75 -9.89
CA ASN A 108 5.55 -6.51 -9.13
C ASN A 108 6.90 -5.84 -9.43
N CYS A 109 6.90 -4.52 -9.65
CA CYS A 109 8.12 -3.77 -10.02
C CYS A 109 9.22 -3.76 -8.93
N GLY A 110 8.91 -4.13 -7.69
CA GLY A 110 9.86 -4.20 -6.58
C GLY A 110 10.40 -2.86 -6.04
N ILE A 111 10.04 -1.73 -6.66
CA ILE A 111 10.59 -0.40 -6.32
C ILE A 111 9.54 0.64 -5.91
N CYS A 112 8.28 0.45 -6.27
CA CYS A 112 7.23 1.38 -5.85
C CYS A 112 6.90 1.21 -4.36
N THR A 113 6.25 2.23 -3.78
CA THR A 113 5.91 2.26 -2.35
C THR A 113 5.09 1.06 -1.91
N LYS A 114 4.18 0.58 -2.76
CA LYS A 114 3.34 -0.60 -2.43
C LYS A 114 4.16 -1.89 -2.43
N CYS A 115 5.04 -2.07 -3.44
CA CYS A 115 5.94 -3.23 -3.47
C CYS A 115 6.89 -3.25 -2.27
N LEU A 116 7.58 -2.14 -2.01
CA LEU A 116 8.53 -2.04 -0.89
C LEU A 116 7.84 -2.24 0.47
N ARG A 117 6.62 -1.73 0.63
CA ARG A 117 5.82 -1.94 1.85
C ARG A 117 5.51 -3.41 2.08
N THR A 118 5.04 -4.10 1.04
CA THR A 118 4.69 -5.53 1.15
C THR A 118 5.94 -6.37 1.38
N MET A 119 7.04 -6.09 0.67
CA MET A 119 8.31 -6.79 0.89
C MET A 119 8.87 -6.54 2.29
N MET A 120 8.75 -5.33 2.86
CA MET A 120 9.15 -5.06 4.23
C MET A 120 8.35 -5.89 5.24
N ALA A 121 7.03 -6.01 5.05
CA ALA A 121 6.21 -6.83 5.92
C ALA A 121 6.58 -8.32 5.83
N LEU A 122 6.80 -8.85 4.62
CA LEU A 122 7.25 -10.23 4.40
C LEU A 122 8.66 -10.48 4.96
N ASP A 123 9.60 -9.54 4.79
CA ASP A 123 10.96 -9.58 5.34
C ASP A 123 10.93 -9.58 6.88
N SER A 124 9.99 -8.83 7.46
CA SER A 124 9.84 -8.74 8.92
C SER A 124 9.44 -10.07 9.58
N ILE A 125 8.86 -10.98 8.84
CA ILE A 125 8.45 -12.32 9.31
C ILE A 125 9.23 -13.45 8.64
N ASP A 126 10.36 -13.15 7.98
CA ASP A 126 11.24 -14.10 7.27
C ASP A 126 10.51 -14.94 6.19
N GLN A 127 9.49 -14.35 5.53
CA GLN A 127 8.69 -15.04 4.53
C GLN A 127 8.86 -14.48 3.10
N LEU A 128 9.75 -13.51 2.92
CA LEU A 128 9.91 -12.84 1.63
C LEU A 128 10.34 -13.81 0.50
N ASP A 129 11.18 -14.80 0.81
CA ASP A 129 11.66 -15.77 -0.17
C ASP A 129 10.56 -16.64 -0.79
N GLN A 130 9.44 -16.85 -0.07
CA GLN A 130 8.30 -17.61 -0.60
C GLN A 130 7.58 -16.85 -1.73
N PHE A 131 7.80 -15.54 -1.84
CA PHE A 131 7.18 -14.65 -2.82
C PHE A 131 8.11 -14.26 -3.97
N ARG A 132 9.23 -15.03 -4.18
CA ARG A 132 10.20 -14.77 -5.26
C ARG A 132 9.62 -14.84 -6.68
N THR A 133 8.50 -15.51 -6.85
CA THR A 133 7.80 -15.59 -8.14
C THR A 133 7.14 -14.26 -8.50
N VAL A 134 6.67 -13.51 -7.51
CA VAL A 134 5.93 -12.25 -7.71
C VAL A 134 6.75 -11.01 -7.40
N PHE A 135 7.86 -11.12 -6.63
CA PHE A 135 8.78 -10.03 -6.33
C PHE A 135 10.21 -10.36 -6.73
N ASP A 136 10.91 -9.41 -7.34
CA ASP A 136 12.36 -9.48 -7.49
C ASP A 136 13.03 -9.13 -6.15
N ILE A 137 13.51 -10.16 -5.43
CA ILE A 137 14.17 -10.02 -4.12
C ILE A 137 15.43 -9.16 -4.20
N ARG A 138 16.11 -9.08 -5.36
CA ARG A 138 17.28 -8.22 -5.55
C ARG A 138 16.92 -6.75 -5.41
N GLN A 139 15.72 -6.35 -5.88
CA GLN A 139 15.24 -4.98 -5.70
C GLN A 139 15.03 -4.66 -4.20
N TRP A 140 14.50 -5.62 -3.43
CA TRP A 140 14.39 -5.43 -1.98
C TRP A 140 15.77 -5.24 -1.35
N LYS A 141 16.74 -6.14 -1.59
CA LYS A 141 18.09 -6.04 -1.04
C LYS A 141 18.75 -4.69 -1.35
N LYS A 142 18.52 -4.15 -2.56
CA LYS A 142 19.04 -2.86 -2.99
C LYS A 142 18.39 -1.66 -2.28
N HIS A 143 17.09 -1.72 -2.02
CA HIS A 143 16.30 -0.59 -1.54
C HIS A 143 15.88 -0.68 -0.06
N ALA A 144 16.04 -1.85 0.58
CA ALA A 144 15.52 -2.12 1.93
C ALA A 144 16.02 -1.11 2.96
N TRP A 145 17.31 -0.79 2.94
CA TRP A 145 17.88 0.13 3.91
C TRP A 145 17.32 1.55 3.80
N GLU A 146 17.34 2.11 2.58
CA GLU A 146 16.77 3.44 2.32
C GLU A 146 15.28 3.47 2.67
N TYR A 147 14.55 2.40 2.32
CA TYR A 147 13.13 2.31 2.61
C TYR A 147 12.86 2.23 4.12
N LYS A 148 13.61 1.41 4.88
CA LYS A 148 13.52 1.33 6.34
C LYS A 148 13.81 2.69 6.99
N CYS A 149 14.83 3.43 6.53
CA CYS A 149 15.10 4.81 6.99
C CYS A 149 13.89 5.73 6.74
N LEU A 150 13.31 5.65 5.56
CA LEU A 150 12.13 6.46 5.21
C LEU A 150 10.92 6.12 6.09
N GLN A 151 10.70 4.84 6.44
CA GLN A 151 9.60 4.44 7.34
C GLN A 151 9.82 4.99 8.75
N VAL A 152 11.03 4.88 9.29
CA VAL A 152 11.40 5.44 10.61
C VAL A 152 11.25 6.96 10.62
N TYR A 153 11.68 7.64 9.55
CA TYR A 153 11.50 9.09 9.39
C TYR A 153 10.03 9.50 9.42
N LYS A 154 9.16 8.77 8.69
CA LYS A 154 7.74 9.08 8.55
C LYS A 154 6.85 8.52 9.68
N TYR A 155 7.40 7.87 10.67
CA TYR A 155 6.67 7.16 11.72
C TYR A 155 5.52 7.96 12.35
N ASN A 156 5.74 9.25 12.62
CA ASN A 156 4.75 10.12 13.28
C ASN A 156 3.74 10.76 12.31
N THR A 157 4.02 10.74 11.00
CA THR A 157 3.23 11.50 10.01
C THR A 157 2.50 10.62 8.99
N ASP A 158 2.83 9.33 8.93
CA ASP A 158 2.25 8.39 7.95
C ASP A 158 1.85 7.09 8.67
N GLY A 159 0.55 6.79 8.70
CA GLY A 159 -0.01 5.60 9.34
C GLY A 159 0.54 4.29 8.78
N PHE A 160 0.84 4.23 7.48
CA PHE A 160 1.47 3.05 6.87
C PHE A 160 2.93 2.88 7.28
N ALA A 161 3.65 3.99 7.45
CA ALA A 161 5.02 3.93 7.95
C ALA A 161 5.04 3.46 9.41
N ARG A 162 4.11 3.94 10.22
CA ARG A 162 3.90 3.49 11.60
C ARG A 162 3.60 1.99 11.65
N ASP A 163 2.65 1.50 10.86
CA ASP A 163 2.34 0.08 10.77
C ASP A 163 3.57 -0.78 10.43
N ASN A 164 4.36 -0.38 9.42
CA ASN A 164 5.57 -1.09 9.02
C ASN A 164 6.63 -1.15 10.12
N VAL A 165 6.86 -0.04 10.82
CA VAL A 165 7.86 0.06 11.91
C VAL A 165 7.41 -0.77 13.12
N ASP A 166 6.16 -0.62 13.55
CA ASP A 166 5.60 -1.37 14.67
C ASP A 166 5.60 -2.87 14.40
N PHE A 167 5.24 -3.27 13.17
CA PHE A 167 5.25 -4.66 12.77
C PHE A 167 6.66 -5.25 12.74
N ALA A 168 7.64 -4.53 12.21
CA ALA A 168 9.04 -4.96 12.22
C ALA A 168 9.58 -5.10 13.65
N ASN A 169 9.30 -4.14 14.54
CA ASN A 169 9.68 -4.19 15.95
C ASN A 169 9.03 -5.38 16.68
N LYS A 170 7.73 -5.62 16.45
CA LYS A 170 6.99 -6.78 17.00
C LYS A 170 7.64 -8.11 16.64
N HIS A 171 8.26 -8.20 15.47
CA HIS A 171 8.96 -9.39 14.98
C HIS A 171 10.48 -9.37 15.21
N GLY A 172 10.97 -8.47 16.06
CA GLY A 172 12.39 -8.42 16.48
C GLY A 172 13.36 -7.99 15.38
N LYS A 173 12.87 -7.31 14.32
CA LYS A 173 13.73 -6.85 13.22
C LYS A 173 14.44 -5.56 13.56
N SER A 174 15.74 -5.52 13.28
CA SER A 174 16.53 -4.31 13.42
C SER A 174 16.10 -3.23 12.44
N LEU A 175 15.85 -2.05 12.97
CA LEU A 175 15.53 -0.84 12.21
C LEU A 175 16.63 0.21 12.40
N PRO A 176 16.77 1.13 11.44
CA PRO A 176 17.74 2.22 11.57
C PRO A 176 17.48 3.07 12.81
N PHE A 177 18.55 3.46 13.51
CA PHE A 177 18.46 4.42 14.60
C PHE A 177 17.89 5.75 14.12
N ARG A 178 16.97 6.32 14.86
CA ARG A 178 16.13 7.44 14.44
C ARG A 178 16.92 8.63 13.89
N PRO A 179 17.91 9.21 14.60
CA PRO A 179 18.71 10.30 14.07
C PRO A 179 19.45 9.97 12.77
N PHE A 180 19.93 8.74 12.65
CA PHE A 180 20.61 8.27 11.44
C PHE A 180 19.61 8.14 10.27
N ALA A 181 18.41 7.66 10.51
CA ALA A 181 17.36 7.61 9.49
C ALA A 181 17.01 9.00 8.95
N TYR A 182 16.93 10.01 9.81
CA TYR A 182 16.71 11.40 9.43
C TYR A 182 17.86 11.93 8.57
N LEU A 183 19.11 11.66 8.95
CA LEU A 183 20.28 12.06 8.16
C LEU A 183 20.25 11.43 6.76
N VAL A 184 20.00 10.14 6.65
CA VAL A 184 19.93 9.43 5.36
C VAL A 184 18.82 10.02 4.45
N VAL A 185 17.64 10.25 5.00
CA VAL A 185 16.52 10.84 4.24
C VAL A 185 16.86 12.27 3.79
N TYR A 186 17.49 13.07 4.62
CA TYR A 186 17.89 14.44 4.30
C TYR A 186 18.97 14.48 3.21
N VAL A 187 20.02 13.64 3.33
CA VAL A 187 21.07 13.52 2.31
C VAL A 187 20.48 13.09 0.97
N ASN A 188 19.62 12.06 0.96
CA ASN A 188 18.96 11.61 -0.25
C ASN A 188 18.05 12.69 -0.86
N TRP A 189 17.40 13.50 -0.04
CA TRP A 189 16.61 14.65 -0.51
C TRP A 189 17.51 15.69 -1.21
N LEU A 190 18.64 16.05 -0.61
CA LEU A 190 19.61 16.99 -1.19
C LEU A 190 20.18 16.48 -2.51
N VAL A 191 20.61 15.23 -2.57
CA VAL A 191 21.16 14.61 -3.80
C VAL A 191 20.15 14.59 -4.94
N ARG A 192 18.87 14.35 -4.61
CA ARG A 192 17.78 14.31 -5.61
C ARG A 192 17.22 15.70 -5.98
N LEU A 193 17.58 16.76 -5.26
CA LEU A 193 17.06 18.10 -5.49
C LEU A 193 17.34 18.61 -6.91
N PRO A 194 18.58 18.53 -7.46
CA PRO A 194 18.88 19.00 -8.81
C PRO A 194 18.01 18.31 -9.88
N PHE A 195 17.84 17.01 -9.77
CA PHE A 195 17.02 16.22 -10.73
C PHE A 195 15.53 16.58 -10.67
N ARG A 196 15.02 16.92 -9.49
CA ARG A 196 13.62 17.37 -9.33
C ARG A 196 13.40 18.75 -9.95
N VAL A 197 14.36 19.66 -9.80
CA VAL A 197 14.32 21.01 -10.39
C VAL A 197 14.36 20.91 -11.91
N ILE A 198 15.29 20.16 -12.48
CA ILE A 198 15.41 19.95 -13.93
C ILE A 198 14.13 19.35 -14.50
N ARG A 199 13.53 18.33 -13.84
CA ARG A 199 12.27 17.72 -14.29
C ARG A 199 11.11 18.73 -14.25
N LYS A 200 11.04 19.58 -13.23
CA LYS A 200 9.98 20.61 -13.10
C LYS A 200 10.11 21.68 -14.18
N ILE A 201 11.33 22.08 -14.52
CA ILE A 201 11.62 23.01 -15.62
C ILE A 201 11.22 22.37 -16.97
N GLY A 202 11.62 21.11 -17.21
CA GLY A 202 11.27 20.40 -18.45
C GLY A 202 9.76 20.17 -18.68
N THR A 203 8.95 20.16 -17.60
CA THR A 203 7.48 20.10 -17.71
C THR A 203 6.86 21.47 -18.00
N LEU A 204 7.50 22.57 -17.64
CA LEU A 204 7.06 23.92 -17.97
C LEU A 204 7.31 24.29 -19.44
N TYR A 205 8.33 23.73 -20.07
CA TYR A 205 8.62 23.92 -21.50
C TYR A 205 7.82 23.01 -22.45
N LYS A 206 7.02 22.07 -21.91
CA LYS A 206 6.15 21.17 -22.72
C LYS A 206 4.69 21.58 -22.71
N LYS A 207 4.36 22.71 -22.10
CA LYS A 207 3.06 23.39 -22.22
C LYS A 207 3.18 24.60 -23.13
#